data_4355523321f0a5af799cddd3441bf5f6
#
_entry.id   4355523321f0a5af799cddd3441bf5f6
#
_cell.length_a   1.000
_cell.length_b   1.000
_cell.length_c   1.000
_cell.angle_alpha   90.00
_cell.angle_beta   90.00
_cell.angle_gamma   90.00
#
_symmetry.space_group_name_H-M   'P 1'
#
loop_
_entity.id
_entity.type
_entity.pdbx_description
1 polymer ?
#
loop_
_entity_poly.entity_id
_entity_poly.type
_entity_poly.pdbx_seq_one_letter_code
_entity_poly.pdbx_strand_id
1 'polypeptide(L)'
;NRGFGCINRLQKSTGSEPFNNLFKDSHHQKLPNIDYVLHAKSLGANAEKANSIEELEDLVEKFINRKEVNVIVIDTDPDQSTEEGGTWWDVAIPEVSKNQNVKKAFEDYSIFRKKKN
;
A
#
# COMPACT_ATOMS: atom_id res chain seq x y z
N ASN A 1 0.79 -3.02 5.75
CA ASN A 1 -0.40 -3.21 4.90
C ASN A 1 -0.56 -4.63 4.34
N ARG A 2 0.35 -5.53 4.71
CA ARG A 2 0.31 -6.97 4.33
C ARG A 2 0.10 -7.20 2.83
N GLY A 3 0.81 -6.47 1.97
CA GLY A 3 0.72 -6.65 0.53
C GLY A 3 1.40 -5.55 -0.27
N PHE A 4 1.29 -5.68 -1.58
CA PHE A 4 1.80 -4.70 -2.54
C PHE A 4 0.75 -3.61 -2.80
N GLY A 5 0.47 -2.78 -1.80
CA GLY A 5 -0.59 -1.78 -1.84
C GLY A 5 -0.49 -0.80 -3.01
N CYS A 6 0.72 -0.39 -3.40
CA CYS A 6 0.91 0.50 -4.55
C CYS A 6 0.47 -0.16 -5.86
N ILE A 7 0.85 -1.44 -6.08
CA ILE A 7 0.44 -2.19 -7.27
C ILE A 7 -1.07 -2.38 -7.29
N ASN A 8 -1.67 -2.73 -6.13
CA ASN A 8 -3.11 -2.89 -6.01
C ASN A 8 -3.87 -1.60 -6.35
N ARG A 9 -3.40 -0.45 -5.88
CA ARG A 9 -4.00 0.86 -6.22
C ARG A 9 -3.87 1.18 -7.70
N LEU A 10 -2.72 0.93 -8.32
CA LEU A 10 -2.53 1.12 -9.76
C LEU A 10 -3.48 0.26 -10.58
N GLN A 11 -3.65 -1.01 -10.23
CA GLN A 11 -4.61 -1.88 -10.91
C GLN A 11 -6.03 -1.35 -10.80
N LYS A 12 -6.47 -0.98 -9.58
CA LYS A 12 -7.80 -0.40 -9.36
C LYS A 12 -8.00 0.92 -10.14
N SER A 13 -7.00 1.80 -10.16
CA SER A 13 -7.10 3.09 -10.86
C SER A 13 -7.20 2.95 -12.38
N THR A 14 -6.71 1.86 -12.94
CA THR A 14 -6.87 1.52 -14.37
C THR A 14 -8.15 0.73 -14.68
N GLY A 15 -9.02 0.54 -13.68
CA GLY A 15 -10.28 -0.19 -13.80
C GLY A 15 -10.13 -1.71 -13.78
N SER A 16 -8.93 -2.23 -13.49
CA SER A 16 -8.68 -3.67 -13.39
C SER A 16 -9.07 -4.19 -12.00
N GLU A 17 -9.45 -5.48 -11.96
CA GLU A 17 -9.69 -6.16 -10.69
C GLU A 17 -8.38 -6.41 -9.93
N PRO A 18 -8.42 -6.39 -8.58
CA PRO A 18 -7.28 -6.77 -7.77
C PRO A 18 -6.82 -8.20 -8.09
N PHE A 19 -5.52 -8.39 -8.23
CA PHE A 19 -4.95 -9.70 -8.54
C PHE A 19 -3.82 -10.07 -7.59
N ASN A 20 -4.15 -10.78 -6.51
CA ASN A 20 -3.21 -11.37 -5.55
C ASN A 20 -2.15 -10.41 -4.97
N ASN A 21 -2.42 -9.10 -4.98
CA ASN A 21 -1.47 -8.10 -4.48
C ASN A 21 -1.54 -7.90 -2.97
N LEU A 22 -2.68 -8.21 -2.36
CA LEU A 22 -2.88 -8.17 -0.92
C LEU A 22 -3.09 -9.60 -0.41
N PHE A 23 -2.66 -9.88 0.82
CA PHE A 23 -2.88 -11.20 1.42
C PHE A 23 -4.36 -11.58 1.46
N LYS A 24 -5.25 -10.61 1.73
CA LYS A 24 -6.70 -10.86 1.76
C LYS A 24 -7.28 -11.30 0.41
N ASP A 25 -6.62 -10.94 -0.70
CA ASP A 25 -7.07 -11.26 -2.06
C ASP A 25 -6.41 -12.54 -2.60
N SER A 26 -5.54 -13.18 -1.82
CA SER A 26 -4.83 -14.40 -2.20
C SER A 26 -5.52 -15.65 -1.68
N HIS A 27 -5.44 -16.75 -2.44
CA HIS A 27 -5.99 -18.03 -2.03
C HIS A 27 -5.10 -18.70 -0.97
N HIS A 28 -5.47 -18.53 0.30
CA HIS A 28 -4.86 -19.23 1.42
C HIS A 28 -5.91 -20.05 2.17
N GLN A 29 -5.55 -21.22 2.64
CA GLN A 29 -6.41 -21.96 3.58
C GLN A 29 -6.61 -21.20 4.88
N LYS A 30 -5.57 -20.48 5.32
CA LYS A 30 -5.58 -19.57 6.45
C LYS A 30 -4.65 -18.40 6.14
N LEU A 31 -5.13 -17.18 6.30
CA LEU A 31 -4.28 -16.00 6.15
C LEU A 31 -3.13 -16.03 7.15
N PRO A 32 -1.88 -15.92 6.71
CA PRO A 32 -0.73 -15.93 7.61
C PRO A 32 -0.77 -14.70 8.51
N ASN A 33 -0.54 -14.90 9.79
CA ASN A 33 -0.32 -13.80 10.73
C ASN A 33 1.19 -13.65 10.98
N ILE A 34 1.83 -12.79 10.20
CA ILE A 34 3.26 -12.56 10.29
C ILE A 34 3.53 -11.59 11.44
N ASP A 35 4.35 -12.02 12.41
CA ASP A 35 4.86 -11.15 13.44
C ASP A 35 6.14 -10.45 12.95
N TYR A 36 5.98 -9.21 12.47
CA TYR A 36 7.10 -8.41 11.96
C TYR A 36 8.06 -7.96 13.05
N VAL A 37 7.63 -7.87 14.31
CA VAL A 37 8.52 -7.58 15.44
C VAL A 37 9.48 -8.75 15.67
N LEU A 38 8.94 -9.97 15.77
CA LEU A 38 9.78 -11.17 15.89
C LEU A 38 10.65 -11.37 14.66
N HIS A 39 10.14 -11.09 13.47
CA HIS A 39 10.92 -11.17 12.24
C HIS A 39 12.13 -10.23 12.27
N ALA A 40 11.94 -8.96 12.62
CA ALA A 40 13.03 -7.99 12.72
C ALA A 40 14.03 -8.38 13.81
N LYS A 41 13.56 -8.83 14.98
CA LYS A 41 14.42 -9.32 16.07
C LYS A 41 15.26 -10.53 15.64
N SER A 42 14.72 -11.44 14.87
CA SER A 42 15.46 -12.62 14.35
C SER A 42 16.61 -12.24 13.42
N LEU A 43 16.55 -11.06 12.81
CA LEU A 43 17.60 -10.48 11.97
C LEU A 43 18.59 -9.60 12.77
N GLY A 44 18.46 -9.54 14.11
CA GLY A 44 19.36 -8.80 14.99
C GLY A 44 18.96 -7.34 15.24
N ALA A 45 17.79 -6.90 14.83
CA ALA A 45 17.30 -5.56 15.09
C ALA A 45 16.62 -5.44 16.48
N ASN A 46 16.67 -4.24 17.08
CA ASN A 46 15.73 -3.86 18.12
C ASN A 46 14.37 -3.58 17.47
N ALA A 47 13.30 -4.25 17.88
CA ALA A 47 12.01 -4.06 17.26
C ALA A 47 10.88 -3.98 18.30
N GLU A 48 10.00 -3.02 18.12
CA GLU A 48 8.81 -2.82 18.95
C GLU A 48 7.61 -2.45 18.06
N LYS A 49 6.39 -2.67 18.56
CA LYS A 49 5.16 -2.32 17.87
C LYS A 49 4.55 -1.08 18.49
N ALA A 50 4.14 -0.13 17.66
CA ALA A 50 3.29 0.98 18.05
C ALA A 50 1.84 0.69 17.65
N ASN A 51 0.88 0.97 18.54
CA ASN A 51 -0.55 0.81 18.31
C ASN A 51 -1.28 2.14 18.28
N SER A 52 -0.60 3.25 18.58
CA SER A 52 -1.11 4.61 18.49
C SER A 52 -0.02 5.56 17.97
N ILE A 53 -0.41 6.79 17.67
CA ILE A 53 0.55 7.83 17.25
C ILE A 53 1.45 8.22 18.41
N GLU A 54 0.92 8.32 19.62
CA GLU A 54 1.70 8.63 20.83
C GLU A 54 2.77 7.56 21.08
N GLU A 55 2.42 6.28 21.00
CA GLU A 55 3.40 5.19 21.11
C GLU A 55 4.43 5.23 19.99
N LEU A 56 4.07 5.65 18.79
CA LEU A 56 5.01 5.82 17.68
C LEU A 56 6.00 6.94 17.98
N GLU A 57 5.55 8.08 18.48
CA GLU A 57 6.39 9.21 18.87
C GLU A 57 7.38 8.81 19.98
N ASP A 58 6.90 8.16 21.05
CA ASP A 58 7.73 7.64 22.14
C ASP A 58 8.80 6.66 21.62
N LEU A 59 8.45 5.77 20.72
CA LEU A 59 9.40 4.82 20.14
C LEU A 59 10.41 5.48 19.21
N VAL A 60 10.02 6.52 18.47
CA VAL A 60 10.96 7.33 17.68
C VAL A 60 11.95 8.02 18.58
N GLU A 61 11.51 8.69 19.67
CA GLU A 61 12.40 9.33 20.64
C GLU A 61 13.35 8.32 21.30
N LYS A 62 12.83 7.15 21.67
CA LYS A 62 13.62 6.06 22.27
C LYS A 62 14.71 5.54 21.34
N PHE A 63 14.46 5.50 20.04
CA PHE A 63 15.33 4.84 19.07
C PHE A 63 16.26 5.79 18.31
N ILE A 64 15.92 7.08 18.18
CA ILE A 64 16.62 8.03 17.31
C ILE A 64 18.12 8.19 17.65
N ASN A 65 18.50 8.03 18.91
CA ASN A 65 19.89 8.16 19.37
C ASN A 65 20.63 6.82 19.50
N ARG A 66 19.99 5.70 19.15
CA ARG A 66 20.62 4.37 19.19
C ARG A 66 21.40 4.13 17.92
N LYS A 67 22.55 3.47 18.04
CA LYS A 67 23.42 3.16 16.90
C LYS A 67 23.07 1.84 16.20
N GLU A 68 22.26 1.03 16.84
CA GLU A 68 21.82 -0.27 16.32
C GLU A 68 20.70 -0.08 15.28
N VAL A 69 20.41 -1.12 14.54
CA VAL A 69 19.23 -1.15 13.66
C VAL A 69 17.98 -1.20 14.54
N ASN A 70 17.10 -0.22 14.36
CA ASN A 70 15.85 -0.12 15.10
C ASN A 70 14.67 -0.21 14.12
N VAL A 71 13.66 -0.98 14.47
CA VAL A 71 12.46 -1.21 13.66
C VAL A 71 11.23 -0.93 14.50
N ILE A 72 10.39 -0.03 14.03
CA ILE A 72 9.06 0.21 14.61
C ILE A 72 8.03 -0.39 13.66
N VAL A 73 7.20 -1.28 14.20
CA VAL A 73 6.11 -1.91 13.44
C VAL A 73 4.81 -1.18 13.76
N ILE A 74 4.10 -0.76 12.73
CA ILE A 74 2.79 -0.14 12.87
C ILE A 74 1.83 -0.80 11.85
N ASP A 75 0.63 -1.15 12.32
CA ASP A 75 -0.42 -1.63 11.42
C ASP A 75 -1.08 -0.46 10.70
N THR A 76 -1.29 -0.60 9.41
CA THR A 76 -1.97 0.41 8.58
C THR A 76 -3.17 -0.21 7.89
N ASP A 77 -4.20 0.59 7.63
CA ASP A 77 -5.32 0.18 6.80
C ASP A 77 -4.88 0.09 5.33
N PRO A 78 -5.01 -1.08 4.68
CA PRO A 78 -4.59 -1.26 3.30
C PRO A 78 -5.52 -0.56 2.28
N ASP A 79 -6.74 -0.23 2.67
CA ASP A 79 -7.76 0.32 1.79
C ASP A 79 -7.88 1.85 1.90
N GLN A 80 -7.43 2.44 3.02
CA GLN A 80 -7.41 3.88 3.17
C GLN A 80 -6.21 4.51 2.45
N SER A 81 -6.47 5.55 1.70
CA SER A 81 -5.48 6.40 1.05
C SER A 81 -5.97 7.84 1.02
N THR A 82 -5.07 8.79 0.80
CA THR A 82 -5.45 10.18 0.58
C THR A 82 -6.25 10.31 -0.72
N GLU A 83 -7.32 11.09 -0.70
CA GLU A 83 -8.15 11.37 -1.89
C GLU A 83 -7.42 12.21 -2.93
N GLU A 84 -6.40 12.94 -2.52
CA GLU A 84 -5.65 13.89 -3.34
C GLU A 84 -4.58 13.22 -4.25
N GLY A 85 -4.51 11.91 -4.30
CA GLY A 85 -3.50 11.20 -5.09
C GLY A 85 -3.62 11.42 -6.60
N GLY A 86 -4.81 11.62 -7.12
CA GLY A 86 -5.11 11.86 -8.53
C GLY A 86 -4.38 10.91 -9.47
N THR A 87 -4.15 11.37 -10.66
CA THR A 87 -3.33 10.72 -11.69
C THR A 87 -1.98 11.45 -11.81
N TRP A 88 -1.19 11.48 -10.73
CA TRP A 88 0.09 12.21 -10.74
C TRP A 88 1.15 11.56 -11.65
N TRP A 89 1.00 10.30 -12.00
CA TRP A 89 1.76 9.68 -13.07
C TRP A 89 0.86 9.37 -14.26
N ASP A 90 1.39 9.57 -15.43
CA ASP A 90 0.72 9.32 -16.69
C ASP A 90 0.80 7.81 -17.01
N VAL A 91 -0.06 7.03 -16.38
CA VAL A 91 -0.18 5.60 -16.64
C VAL A 91 -1.22 5.37 -17.72
N ALA A 92 -0.78 4.89 -18.88
CA ALA A 92 -1.68 4.58 -19.97
C ALA A 92 -2.69 3.49 -19.61
N ILE A 93 -3.95 3.73 -19.94
CA ILE A 93 -5.05 2.79 -19.74
C ILE A 93 -5.41 2.14 -21.08
N PRO A 94 -5.72 0.83 -21.12
CA PRO A 94 -6.08 0.16 -22.37
C PRO A 94 -7.28 0.81 -23.06
N GLU A 95 -7.13 1.14 -24.34
CA GLU A 95 -8.19 1.73 -25.17
C GLU A 95 -9.28 0.71 -25.50
N VAL A 96 -8.91 -0.57 -25.58
CA VAL A 96 -9.81 -1.66 -25.92
C VAL A 96 -9.92 -2.63 -24.75
N SER A 97 -11.10 -2.74 -24.19
CA SER A 97 -11.40 -3.69 -23.13
C SER A 97 -12.87 -4.12 -23.18
N LYS A 98 -13.14 -5.37 -22.78
CA LYS A 98 -14.52 -5.83 -22.52
C LYS A 98 -15.02 -5.41 -21.13
N ASN A 99 -14.10 -5.08 -20.21
CA ASN A 99 -14.42 -4.66 -18.85
C ASN A 99 -14.90 -3.20 -18.83
N GLN A 100 -16.09 -2.97 -18.30
CA GLN A 100 -16.70 -1.63 -18.24
C GLN A 100 -15.94 -0.67 -17.34
N ASN A 101 -15.32 -1.17 -16.26
CA ASN A 101 -14.51 -0.34 -15.36
C ASN A 101 -13.26 0.18 -16.08
N VAL A 102 -12.62 -0.64 -16.92
CA VAL A 102 -11.49 -0.23 -17.74
C VAL A 102 -11.89 0.82 -18.78
N LYS A 103 -13.06 0.65 -19.43
CA LYS A 103 -13.56 1.66 -20.37
C LYS A 103 -13.79 3.01 -19.70
N LYS A 104 -14.46 3.00 -18.55
CA LYS A 104 -14.69 4.21 -17.76
C LYS A 104 -13.37 4.87 -17.35
N ALA A 105 -12.42 4.09 -16.84
CA ALA A 105 -11.11 4.58 -16.47
C ALA A 105 -10.37 5.23 -17.67
N PHE A 106 -10.50 4.66 -18.88
CA PHE A 106 -9.94 5.24 -20.10
C PHE A 106 -10.60 6.57 -20.49
N GLU A 107 -11.93 6.68 -20.35
CA GLU A 107 -12.65 7.93 -20.57
C GLU A 107 -12.15 9.03 -19.61
N ASP A 108 -12.08 8.74 -18.32
CA ASP A 108 -11.60 9.67 -17.28
C ASP A 108 -10.15 10.09 -17.54
N TYR A 109 -9.28 9.16 -17.91
CA TYR A 109 -7.90 9.43 -18.30
C TYR A 109 -7.81 10.33 -19.53
N SER A 110 -8.64 10.08 -20.54
CA SER A 110 -8.67 10.89 -21.77
C SER A 110 -9.10 12.34 -21.52
N ILE A 111 -10.06 12.54 -20.61
CA ILE A 111 -10.51 13.86 -20.17
C ILE A 111 -9.37 14.58 -19.41
N PHE A 112 -8.69 13.87 -18.52
CA PHE A 112 -7.55 14.41 -17.75
C PHE A 112 -6.41 14.86 -18.68
N ARG A 113 -6.05 14.04 -19.66
CA ARG A 113 -5.00 14.41 -20.63
C ARG A 113 -5.33 15.66 -21.44
N LYS A 114 -6.59 15.83 -21.87
CA LYS A 114 -7.04 17.03 -22.61
C LYS A 114 -6.95 18.31 -21.77
N LYS A 115 -7.09 18.22 -20.45
CA LYS A 115 -6.98 19.38 -19.54
C LYS A 115 -5.52 19.79 -19.27
N LYS A 116 -4.57 18.91 -19.52
CA LYS A 116 -3.14 19.11 -19.22
C LYS A 116 -2.39 19.70 -20.42
N ASN A 117 -2.97 19.63 -21.61
CA ASN A 117 -2.49 20.26 -22.85
C ASN A 117 -3.23 21.57 -23.12
#